data_a51a8ba2b3206a059319c5bb84a82b7b
#
_entry.id   a51a8ba2b3206a059319c5bb84a82b7b
#
_cell.length_a   1.000
_cell.length_b   1.000
_cell.length_c   1.000
_cell.angle_alpha   90.00
_cell.angle_beta   90.00
_cell.angle_gamma   90.00
#
_symmetry.space_group_name_H-M   'P 1'
#
loop_
_entity.id
_entity.type
_entity.pdbx_description
1 polymer ?
#
loop_
_entity_poly.entity_id
_entity_poly.type
_entity_poly.pdbx_seq_one_letter_code
_entity_poly.pdbx_strand_id
1 'polypeptide(L)'
;MRATIIHGPGDIKVEDRDYPTIKLPTDAVVKVTASCVCGSDLWPYRGISKNRGTRAIGHEFVGVVEEIGSEVTGLAVGDFVIAPFVDSCGMCPQCLNGVTVACDHLTSWGGDDENGHYVEGAQGEAVRVPQAEGTLRRVDGVTDPGKELTASLLTLSDVMSTGHHAAVSAQVGPGRTVVVVGDGAVGLCGVLAAKRLGAERIIAMSRHEDRQALAREFGATDIVAERGDAGVEKVRELLGGVLADSVLECVGTKESMEQALASTRPGGNLGFVGVPAGGAELPIGLLFAKNITVGGGMAPAHTYIPELLADVLAGKINPGKVFDVEMPLEDAAEAYKAMDERRAIKVLLKP
;
A
#
# COMPACT_ATOMS: atom_id res chain seq x y z
N MET A 1 -7.21 25.42 4.39
CA MET A 1 -7.64 24.12 3.85
C MET A 1 -8.07 23.20 4.97
N ARG A 2 -8.94 22.23 4.70
CA ARG A 2 -9.30 21.17 5.65
C ARG A 2 -8.29 20.03 5.55
N ALA A 3 -7.95 19.42 6.69
CA ALA A 3 -7.06 18.26 6.75
C ALA A 3 -7.42 17.36 7.95
N THR A 4 -7.20 16.07 7.80
CA THR A 4 -7.37 15.08 8.87
C THR A 4 -6.20 15.14 9.85
N ILE A 5 -6.50 15.33 11.11
CA ILE A 5 -5.53 15.43 12.21
C ILE A 5 -5.77 14.27 13.19
N ILE A 6 -4.70 13.57 13.54
CA ILE A 6 -4.69 12.61 14.64
C ILE A 6 -4.18 13.31 15.90
N HIS A 7 -4.99 13.34 16.96
CA HIS A 7 -4.61 13.90 18.26
C HIS A 7 -4.10 12.83 19.23
N GLY A 8 -4.52 11.59 19.02
CA GLY A 8 -4.14 10.44 19.83
C GLY A 8 -4.94 9.22 19.44
N PRO A 9 -4.82 8.12 20.19
CA PRO A 9 -5.60 6.91 19.94
C PRO A 9 -7.10 7.19 19.94
N GLY A 10 -7.78 6.80 18.85
CA GLY A 10 -9.21 7.01 18.66
C GLY A 10 -9.66 8.46 18.39
N ASP A 11 -8.74 9.42 18.38
CA ASP A 11 -9.08 10.85 18.23
C ASP A 11 -8.59 11.38 16.84
N ILE A 12 -9.48 11.27 15.86
CA ILE A 12 -9.32 11.78 14.49
C ILE A 12 -10.31 12.94 14.31
N LYS A 13 -9.83 14.06 13.81
CA LYS A 13 -10.65 15.24 13.49
C LYS A 13 -10.24 15.82 12.15
N VAL A 14 -11.18 16.45 11.46
CA VAL A 14 -10.88 17.31 10.32
C VAL A 14 -10.85 18.76 10.81
N GLU A 15 -9.75 19.45 10.53
CA GLU A 15 -9.48 20.79 11.06
C GLU A 15 -9.03 21.72 9.94
N ASP A 16 -9.23 23.03 10.15
CA ASP A 16 -8.68 24.05 9.27
C ASP A 16 -7.18 24.21 9.48
N ARG A 17 -6.43 24.21 8.40
CA ARG A 17 -4.98 24.40 8.33
C ARG A 17 -4.63 25.47 7.31
N ASP A 18 -3.44 26.04 7.41
CA ASP A 18 -2.93 26.91 6.37
C ASP A 18 -2.79 26.13 5.06
N TYR A 19 -3.01 26.79 3.95
CA TYR A 19 -2.81 26.16 2.63
C TYR A 19 -1.30 25.96 2.39
N PRO A 20 -0.86 24.80 1.86
CA PRO A 20 0.55 24.55 1.61
C PRO A 20 1.10 25.51 0.53
N THR A 21 2.36 25.86 0.64
CA THR A 21 3.08 26.73 -0.29
C THR A 21 4.45 26.13 -0.61
N ILE A 22 5.00 26.45 -1.77
CA ILE A 22 6.38 26.12 -2.14
C ILE A 22 7.33 26.65 -1.08
N LYS A 23 8.23 25.81 -0.58
CA LYS A 23 9.30 26.15 0.38
C LYS A 23 10.67 26.05 -0.27
N LEU A 24 10.86 25.05 -1.13
CA LEU A 24 12.11 24.79 -1.84
C LEU A 24 11.85 24.81 -3.35
N PRO A 25 12.86 25.16 -4.18
CA PRO A 25 12.70 25.23 -5.62
C PRO A 25 12.36 23.86 -6.29
N THR A 26 12.54 22.76 -5.57
CA THR A 26 12.22 21.38 -6.00
C THR A 26 10.85 20.89 -5.59
N ASP A 27 10.04 21.70 -4.88
CA ASP A 27 8.72 21.32 -4.39
C ASP A 27 7.64 21.43 -5.47
N ALA A 28 6.53 20.74 -5.26
CA ALA A 28 5.25 21.04 -5.89
C ALA A 28 4.14 21.13 -4.83
N VAL A 29 3.06 21.85 -5.14
CA VAL A 29 1.80 21.78 -4.41
C VAL A 29 0.80 21.00 -5.26
N VAL A 30 0.21 19.97 -4.67
CA VAL A 30 -0.79 19.13 -5.33
C VAL A 30 -2.13 19.33 -4.65
N LYS A 31 -3.15 19.72 -5.42
CA LYS A 31 -4.55 19.65 -5.00
C LYS A 31 -5.00 18.20 -5.02
N VAL A 32 -5.40 17.69 -3.87
CA VAL A 32 -5.80 16.30 -3.72
C VAL A 32 -7.16 16.07 -4.37
N THR A 33 -7.23 15.12 -5.29
CA THR A 33 -8.48 14.65 -5.90
C THR A 33 -9.11 13.51 -5.12
N ALA A 34 -8.28 12.63 -4.58
CA ALA A 34 -8.67 11.54 -3.70
C ALA A 34 -7.50 11.11 -2.82
N SER A 35 -7.82 10.75 -1.60
CA SER A 35 -6.93 10.07 -0.66
C SER A 35 -7.64 8.89 -0.02
N CYS A 36 -7.04 8.22 0.95
CA CYS A 36 -7.71 7.10 1.62
C CYS A 36 -7.12 6.82 3.01
N VAL A 37 -7.81 5.99 3.77
CA VAL A 37 -7.29 5.44 5.02
C VAL A 37 -6.49 4.17 4.72
N CYS A 38 -5.26 4.08 5.21
CA CYS A 38 -4.43 2.87 5.13
C CYS A 38 -4.58 2.00 6.39
N GLY A 39 -4.35 0.69 6.23
CA GLY A 39 -4.26 -0.23 7.37
C GLY A 39 -3.15 0.15 8.36
N SER A 40 -2.06 0.77 7.88
CA SER A 40 -0.96 1.26 8.73
C SER A 40 -1.36 2.49 9.57
N ASP A 41 -2.32 3.30 9.12
CA ASP A 41 -2.86 4.44 9.87
C ASP A 41 -3.63 3.95 11.12
N LEU A 42 -4.12 2.72 11.11
CA LEU A 42 -4.81 2.13 12.26
C LEU A 42 -3.87 1.80 13.43
N TRP A 43 -2.57 1.66 13.22
CA TRP A 43 -1.64 1.41 14.32
C TRP A 43 -1.57 2.59 15.30
N PRO A 44 -1.32 3.85 14.87
CA PRO A 44 -1.42 4.99 15.77
C PRO A 44 -2.86 5.24 16.26
N TYR A 45 -3.88 4.99 15.43
CA TYR A 45 -5.29 5.11 15.84
C TYR A 45 -5.65 4.17 17.00
N ARG A 46 -5.10 2.94 17.02
CA ARG A 46 -5.27 1.96 18.11
C ARG A 46 -4.31 2.17 19.28
N GLY A 47 -3.39 3.12 19.19
CA GLY A 47 -2.35 3.34 20.21
C GLY A 47 -1.27 2.25 20.29
N ILE A 48 -1.13 1.43 19.24
CA ILE A 48 -0.15 0.35 19.18
C ILE A 48 1.23 0.89 18.81
N SER A 49 1.30 1.83 17.85
CA SER A 49 2.55 2.47 17.48
C SER A 49 2.91 3.61 18.43
N LYS A 50 4.22 3.95 18.48
CA LYS A 50 4.71 5.06 19.29
C LYS A 50 3.93 6.35 18.96
N ASN A 51 3.42 7.02 20.00
CA ASN A 51 2.76 8.31 19.85
C ASN A 51 3.75 9.36 19.31
N ARG A 52 3.44 9.96 18.16
CA ARG A 52 4.23 11.01 17.51
C ARG A 52 3.62 12.42 17.73
N GLY A 53 2.67 12.55 18.66
CA GLY A 53 1.95 13.79 18.92
C GLY A 53 0.84 14.09 17.91
N THR A 54 0.22 15.26 18.07
CA THR A 54 -0.80 15.79 17.17
C THR A 54 -0.18 16.14 15.83
N ARG A 55 -0.71 15.58 14.73
CA ARG A 55 -0.20 15.83 13.38
C ARG A 55 -1.26 15.55 12.32
N ALA A 56 -1.05 16.09 11.11
CA ALA A 56 -1.78 15.61 9.94
C ALA A 56 -1.41 14.15 9.63
N ILE A 57 -2.32 13.40 9.04
CA ILE A 57 -2.18 11.96 8.77
C ILE A 57 -2.55 11.63 7.32
N GLY A 58 -2.21 10.42 6.90
CA GLY A 58 -2.40 9.91 5.54
C GLY A 58 -1.14 10.02 4.70
N HIS A 59 -0.97 9.06 3.78
CA HIS A 59 0.22 8.94 2.94
C HIS A 59 -0.10 8.43 1.53
N GLU A 60 -1.36 8.28 1.19
CA GLU A 60 -1.82 7.82 -0.13
C GLU A 60 -2.70 8.90 -0.76
N PHE A 61 -2.31 9.44 -1.90
CA PHE A 61 -3.13 10.39 -2.64
C PHE A 61 -2.84 10.44 -4.14
N VAL A 62 -3.82 10.92 -4.87
CA VAL A 62 -3.72 11.35 -6.27
C VAL A 62 -4.31 12.74 -6.38
N GLY A 63 -3.84 13.52 -7.34
CA GLY A 63 -4.33 14.89 -7.48
C GLY A 63 -3.78 15.62 -8.69
N VAL A 64 -4.02 16.91 -8.73
CA VAL A 64 -3.60 17.81 -9.79
C VAL A 64 -2.53 18.76 -9.26
N VAL A 65 -1.45 18.92 -9.99
CA VAL A 65 -0.39 19.89 -9.66
C VAL A 65 -0.95 21.31 -9.80
N GLU A 66 -0.92 22.10 -8.72
CA GLU A 66 -1.37 23.49 -8.68
C GLU A 66 -0.22 24.49 -8.76
N GLU A 67 0.93 24.16 -8.15
CA GLU A 67 2.11 25.02 -8.12
C GLU A 67 3.38 24.16 -8.22
N ILE A 68 4.41 24.68 -8.86
CA ILE A 68 5.72 24.03 -8.96
C ILE A 68 6.83 25.02 -8.60
N GLY A 69 7.87 24.52 -7.95
CA GLY A 69 9.09 25.27 -7.70
C GLY A 69 9.91 25.49 -8.97
N SER A 70 10.82 26.45 -8.91
CA SER A 70 11.58 26.91 -10.10
C SER A 70 12.53 25.89 -10.71
N GLU A 71 12.88 24.81 -9.97
CA GLU A 71 13.75 23.73 -10.45
C GLU A 71 12.96 22.50 -10.92
N VAL A 72 11.62 22.50 -10.79
CA VAL A 72 10.77 21.42 -11.29
C VAL A 72 10.56 21.62 -12.79
N THR A 73 11.02 20.67 -13.60
CA THR A 73 11.02 20.75 -15.07
C THR A 73 10.22 19.64 -15.74
N GLY A 74 10.06 18.49 -15.08
CA GLY A 74 9.37 17.30 -15.59
C GLY A 74 7.86 17.29 -15.31
N LEU A 75 7.35 18.24 -14.53
CA LEU A 75 5.93 18.40 -14.20
C LEU A 75 5.44 19.79 -14.60
N ALA A 76 4.15 19.90 -14.88
CA ALA A 76 3.49 21.16 -15.17
C ALA A 76 2.22 21.34 -14.32
N VAL A 77 1.85 22.60 -14.07
CA VAL A 77 0.55 22.92 -13.45
C VAL A 77 -0.56 22.35 -14.34
N GLY A 78 -1.49 21.62 -13.71
CA GLY A 78 -2.56 20.91 -14.39
C GLY A 78 -2.29 19.42 -14.65
N ASP A 79 -1.06 18.93 -14.44
CA ASP A 79 -0.75 17.50 -14.55
C ASP A 79 -1.48 16.70 -13.45
N PHE A 80 -2.12 15.59 -13.84
CA PHE A 80 -2.64 14.62 -12.89
C PHE A 80 -1.52 13.68 -12.46
N VAL A 81 -1.37 13.50 -11.14
CA VAL A 81 -0.23 12.78 -10.56
C VAL A 81 -0.66 11.74 -9.52
N ILE A 82 0.16 10.70 -9.40
CA ILE A 82 0.12 9.71 -8.32
C ILE A 82 1.30 10.02 -7.39
N ALA A 83 1.03 10.14 -6.09
CA ALA A 83 2.07 10.28 -5.07
C ALA A 83 2.29 8.94 -4.35
N PRO A 84 3.46 8.31 -4.43
CA PRO A 84 3.82 7.17 -3.60
C PRO A 84 3.68 7.49 -2.11
N PHE A 85 3.47 6.45 -1.30
CA PHE A 85 3.28 6.60 0.16
C PHE A 85 4.51 7.15 0.92
N VAL A 86 5.64 7.31 0.24
CA VAL A 86 6.82 8.05 0.71
C VAL A 86 7.36 8.90 -0.42
N ASP A 87 7.99 10.03 -0.08
CA ASP A 87 8.73 10.85 -1.02
C ASP A 87 10.11 10.26 -1.35
N SER A 88 10.73 10.74 -2.40
CA SER A 88 12.09 10.34 -2.78
C SER A 88 12.75 11.38 -3.69
N CYS A 89 14.07 11.53 -3.59
CA CYS A 89 14.79 12.50 -4.42
C CYS A 89 15.02 12.05 -5.88
N GLY A 90 14.89 10.76 -6.15
CA GLY A 90 15.15 10.21 -7.49
C GLY A 90 16.64 10.12 -7.90
N MET A 91 17.57 10.69 -7.13
CA MET A 91 18.98 10.87 -7.55
C MET A 91 20.01 10.22 -6.62
N CYS A 92 19.70 9.94 -5.36
CA CYS A 92 20.63 9.28 -4.46
C CYS A 92 20.89 7.82 -4.86
N PRO A 93 21.95 7.18 -4.37
CA PRO A 93 22.27 5.80 -4.72
C PRO A 93 21.12 4.82 -4.50
N GLN A 94 20.32 5.01 -3.44
CA GLN A 94 19.18 4.16 -3.13
C GLN A 94 18.08 4.30 -4.20
N CYS A 95 17.75 5.54 -4.56
CA CYS A 95 16.77 5.83 -5.62
C CYS A 95 17.21 5.27 -6.98
N LEU A 96 18.48 5.48 -7.36
CA LEU A 96 19.04 4.98 -8.61
C LEU A 96 19.08 3.44 -8.68
N ASN A 97 19.16 2.77 -7.52
CA ASN A 97 19.04 1.32 -7.41
C ASN A 97 17.57 0.82 -7.32
N GLY A 98 16.59 1.72 -7.43
CA GLY A 98 15.17 1.38 -7.39
C GLY A 98 14.59 1.17 -5.98
N VAL A 99 15.35 1.46 -4.92
CA VAL A 99 14.93 1.30 -3.51
C VAL A 99 14.54 2.67 -2.94
N THR A 100 13.55 3.30 -3.56
CA THR A 100 13.12 4.67 -3.23
C THR A 100 12.64 4.86 -1.79
N VAL A 101 12.15 3.80 -1.15
CA VAL A 101 11.74 3.78 0.26
C VAL A 101 12.91 3.91 1.26
N ALA A 102 14.13 3.81 0.79
CA ALA A 102 15.35 4.04 1.56
C ALA A 102 16.11 5.27 1.06
N CYS A 103 15.42 6.23 0.45
CA CYS A 103 16.00 7.49 0.00
C CYS A 103 16.77 8.19 1.13
N ASP A 104 17.97 8.70 0.81
CA ASP A 104 18.81 9.40 1.79
C ASP A 104 18.16 10.71 2.29
N HIS A 105 17.17 11.24 1.55
CA HIS A 105 16.42 12.47 1.82
C HIS A 105 14.93 12.20 2.11
N LEU A 106 14.61 11.03 2.63
CA LEU A 106 13.23 10.62 2.87
C LEU A 106 12.56 11.52 3.90
N THR A 107 11.35 12.00 3.57
CA THR A 107 10.46 12.72 4.48
C THR A 107 9.23 11.87 4.80
N SER A 108 8.63 12.10 5.95
CA SER A 108 7.36 11.46 6.31
C SER A 108 6.22 12.43 6.10
N TRP A 109 5.17 12.03 5.39
CA TRP A 109 3.91 12.78 5.34
C TRP A 109 3.40 13.07 6.77
N GLY A 110 2.98 14.30 7.04
CA GLY A 110 2.61 14.76 8.38
C GLY A 110 3.80 15.01 9.31
N GLY A 111 4.98 15.28 8.76
CA GLY A 111 6.22 15.59 9.50
C GLY A 111 6.99 16.73 8.87
N ASP A 112 8.22 16.97 9.34
CA ASP A 112 9.10 17.99 8.80
C ASP A 112 10.10 17.38 7.80
N ASP A 113 10.44 18.12 6.74
CA ASP A 113 11.52 17.77 5.83
C ASP A 113 12.91 18.02 6.47
N GLU A 114 13.97 17.64 5.77
CA GLU A 114 15.36 17.82 6.26
C GLU A 114 15.75 19.27 6.51
N ASN A 115 14.99 20.24 5.98
CA ASN A 115 15.18 21.67 6.16
C ASN A 115 14.27 22.24 7.26
N GLY A 116 13.49 21.41 7.94
CA GLY A 116 12.57 21.81 9.00
C GLY A 116 11.26 22.44 8.50
N HIS A 117 10.91 22.26 7.24
CA HIS A 117 9.62 22.69 6.70
C HIS A 117 8.58 21.58 6.84
N TYR A 118 7.42 21.92 7.39
CA TYR A 118 6.34 20.98 7.56
C TYR A 118 5.80 20.49 6.21
N VAL A 119 5.54 19.19 6.12
CA VAL A 119 4.89 18.52 4.99
C VAL A 119 3.54 18.00 5.47
N GLU A 120 2.49 18.30 4.72
CA GLU A 120 1.13 17.92 5.08
C GLU A 120 0.92 16.40 5.01
N GLY A 121 -0.11 15.91 5.73
CA GLY A 121 -0.61 14.55 5.52
C GLY A 121 -1.49 14.47 4.27
N ALA A 122 -1.53 13.30 3.65
CA ALA A 122 -2.26 13.07 2.41
C ALA A 122 -3.79 13.18 2.54
N GLN A 123 -4.35 13.07 3.75
CA GLN A 123 -5.80 13.20 3.99
C GLN A 123 -6.17 14.68 4.21
N GLY A 124 -6.05 15.48 3.17
CA GLY A 124 -6.33 16.92 3.15
C GLY A 124 -6.67 17.41 1.75
N GLU A 125 -7.05 18.69 1.61
CA GLU A 125 -7.41 19.30 0.32
C GLU A 125 -6.20 19.57 -0.58
N ALA A 126 -5.01 19.76 0.02
CA ALA A 126 -3.77 19.97 -0.71
C ALA A 126 -2.56 19.47 0.08
N VAL A 127 -1.47 19.17 -0.62
CA VAL A 127 -0.20 18.69 -0.03
C VAL A 127 0.98 19.36 -0.73
N ARG A 128 1.93 19.88 0.05
CA ARG A 128 3.27 20.20 -0.45
C ARG A 128 4.06 18.91 -0.62
N VAL A 129 4.59 18.69 -1.78
CA VAL A 129 5.38 17.50 -2.13
C VAL A 129 6.85 17.92 -2.28
N PRO A 130 7.73 17.58 -1.32
CA PRO A 130 9.15 17.77 -1.46
C PRO A 130 9.70 16.95 -2.64
N GLN A 131 10.77 17.48 -3.29
CA GLN A 131 11.48 16.75 -4.34
C GLN A 131 10.52 16.16 -5.40
N ALA A 132 9.63 17.01 -5.91
CA ALA A 132 8.45 16.64 -6.69
C ALA A 132 8.76 15.73 -7.89
N GLU A 133 9.85 15.94 -8.61
CA GLU A 133 10.23 15.10 -9.77
C GLU A 133 10.67 13.68 -9.38
N GLY A 134 11.31 13.53 -8.22
CA GLY A 134 11.70 12.23 -7.68
C GLY A 134 10.56 11.49 -7.02
N THR A 135 9.53 12.22 -6.58
CA THR A 135 8.39 11.69 -5.83
C THR A 135 7.20 11.38 -6.74
N LEU A 136 6.71 12.37 -7.48
CA LEU A 136 5.44 12.27 -8.21
C LEU A 136 5.57 11.46 -9.51
N ARG A 137 4.52 10.75 -9.84
CA ARG A 137 4.35 10.08 -11.14
C ARG A 137 3.19 10.69 -11.90
N ARG A 138 3.49 11.39 -13.01
CA ARG A 138 2.48 11.94 -13.92
C ARG A 138 1.73 10.82 -14.64
N VAL A 139 0.43 11.03 -14.82
CA VAL A 139 -0.45 10.16 -15.61
C VAL A 139 -0.70 10.81 -16.95
N ASP A 140 0.08 10.44 -17.95
CA ASP A 140 0.03 11.07 -19.26
C ASP A 140 -1.33 10.92 -19.93
N GLY A 141 -1.84 12.03 -20.49
CA GLY A 141 -3.11 12.08 -21.23
C GLY A 141 -4.36 12.01 -20.34
N VAL A 142 -4.22 12.10 -19.02
CA VAL A 142 -5.33 12.08 -18.06
C VAL A 142 -5.38 13.42 -17.33
N THR A 143 -6.50 14.13 -17.46
CA THR A 143 -6.79 15.38 -16.72
C THR A 143 -7.93 15.21 -15.74
N ASP A 144 -8.93 14.39 -16.09
CA ASP A 144 -10.04 13.97 -15.23
C ASP A 144 -10.28 12.46 -15.44
N PRO A 145 -9.74 11.63 -14.55
CA PRO A 145 -9.85 10.17 -14.69
C PRO A 145 -11.25 9.61 -14.42
N GLY A 146 -12.16 10.41 -13.85
CA GLY A 146 -13.43 9.90 -13.36
C GLY A 146 -13.26 8.94 -12.16
N LYS A 147 -14.39 8.50 -11.58
CA LYS A 147 -14.39 7.79 -10.29
C LYS A 147 -13.58 6.46 -10.30
N GLU A 148 -13.86 5.63 -11.28
CA GLU A 148 -13.32 4.25 -11.32
C GLU A 148 -11.80 4.23 -11.57
N LEU A 149 -11.34 5.05 -12.50
CA LEU A 149 -9.92 5.18 -12.78
C LEU A 149 -9.19 5.87 -11.63
N THR A 150 -9.76 6.91 -11.02
CA THR A 150 -9.19 7.56 -9.82
C THR A 150 -8.94 6.55 -8.70
N ALA A 151 -9.91 5.69 -8.42
CA ALA A 151 -9.76 4.64 -7.41
C ALA A 151 -8.60 3.67 -7.75
N SER A 152 -8.51 3.22 -9.01
CA SER A 152 -7.42 2.35 -9.46
C SER A 152 -6.06 3.04 -9.39
N LEU A 153 -5.95 4.31 -9.81
CA LEU A 153 -4.72 5.11 -9.74
C LEU A 153 -4.27 5.32 -8.29
N LEU A 154 -5.23 5.58 -7.38
CA LEU A 154 -4.93 5.77 -5.96
C LEU A 154 -4.31 4.52 -5.33
N THR A 155 -4.70 3.32 -5.73
CA THR A 155 -4.09 2.09 -5.19
C THR A 155 -2.61 1.94 -5.55
N LEU A 156 -2.16 2.57 -6.64
CA LEU A 156 -0.77 2.52 -7.09
C LEU A 156 0.16 3.28 -6.15
N SER A 157 -0.38 4.24 -5.39
CA SER A 157 0.40 4.96 -4.37
C SER A 157 0.93 4.05 -3.27
N ASP A 158 0.19 2.96 -2.95
CA ASP A 158 0.57 2.01 -1.89
C ASP A 158 0.09 0.59 -2.18
N VAL A 159 -1.20 0.29 -1.93
CA VAL A 159 -1.67 -1.09 -1.70
C VAL A 159 -1.48 -2.03 -2.89
N MET A 160 -1.62 -1.55 -4.14
CA MET A 160 -1.33 -2.37 -5.32
C MET A 160 0.17 -2.57 -5.50
N SER A 161 0.98 -1.52 -5.32
CA SER A 161 2.44 -1.60 -5.36
C SER A 161 2.98 -2.50 -4.25
N THR A 162 2.39 -2.44 -3.07
CA THR A 162 2.76 -3.25 -1.90
C THR A 162 2.39 -4.73 -2.10
N GLY A 163 1.19 -5.02 -2.58
CA GLY A 163 0.79 -6.38 -2.94
C GLY A 163 1.65 -6.97 -4.06
N HIS A 164 2.01 -6.13 -5.04
CA HIS A 164 2.93 -6.52 -6.11
C HIS A 164 4.34 -6.80 -5.58
N HIS A 165 4.85 -5.98 -4.66
CA HIS A 165 6.15 -6.19 -4.03
C HIS A 165 6.22 -7.52 -3.26
N ALA A 166 5.16 -7.88 -2.53
CA ALA A 166 5.07 -9.18 -1.88
C ALA A 166 5.18 -10.33 -2.89
N ALA A 167 4.47 -10.23 -4.03
CA ALA A 167 4.47 -11.24 -5.07
C ALA A 167 5.84 -11.35 -5.77
N VAL A 168 6.49 -10.24 -6.10
CA VAL A 168 7.84 -10.22 -6.67
C VAL A 168 8.86 -10.82 -5.69
N SER A 169 8.80 -10.42 -4.42
CA SER A 169 9.69 -10.91 -3.37
C SER A 169 9.51 -12.41 -3.11
N ALA A 170 8.28 -12.92 -3.25
CA ALA A 170 7.98 -14.35 -3.18
C ALA A 170 8.29 -15.10 -4.49
N GLN A 171 8.88 -14.44 -5.49
CA GLN A 171 9.21 -15.03 -6.80
C GLN A 171 7.99 -15.67 -7.48
N VAL A 172 6.84 -15.03 -7.42
CA VAL A 172 5.62 -15.47 -8.12
C VAL A 172 5.85 -15.43 -9.63
N GLY A 173 5.38 -16.43 -10.34
CA GLY A 173 5.47 -16.53 -11.80
C GLY A 173 4.72 -17.72 -12.38
N PRO A 174 4.81 -17.97 -13.67
CA PRO A 174 4.14 -19.07 -14.34
C PRO A 174 4.46 -20.44 -13.71
N GLY A 175 3.43 -21.29 -13.56
CA GLY A 175 3.54 -22.61 -12.95
C GLY A 175 3.68 -22.63 -11.44
N ARG A 176 3.64 -21.47 -10.75
CA ARG A 176 3.75 -21.39 -9.29
C ARG A 176 2.40 -21.49 -8.61
N THR A 177 2.39 -22.17 -7.47
CA THR A 177 1.30 -22.15 -6.51
C THR A 177 1.55 -21.04 -5.49
N VAL A 178 0.54 -20.23 -5.23
CA VAL A 178 0.65 -19.06 -4.35
C VAL A 178 -0.35 -19.14 -3.21
N VAL A 179 0.10 -18.86 -1.99
CA VAL A 179 -0.78 -18.61 -0.84
C VAL A 179 -0.66 -17.14 -0.43
N VAL A 180 -1.80 -16.48 -0.23
CA VAL A 180 -1.85 -15.10 0.28
C VAL A 180 -2.42 -15.11 1.68
N VAL A 181 -1.61 -14.73 2.66
CA VAL A 181 -1.98 -14.61 4.07
C VAL A 181 -2.37 -13.17 4.37
N GLY A 182 -3.67 -12.94 4.56
CA GLY A 182 -4.26 -11.62 4.76
C GLY A 182 -5.27 -11.27 3.67
N ASP A 183 -6.44 -10.77 4.10
CA ASP A 183 -7.58 -10.41 3.25
C ASP A 183 -7.95 -8.91 3.33
N GLY A 184 -6.99 -8.08 3.77
CA GLY A 184 -7.07 -6.63 3.64
C GLY A 184 -6.74 -6.17 2.21
N ALA A 185 -6.79 -4.85 1.95
CA ALA A 185 -6.55 -4.29 0.63
C ALA A 185 -5.20 -4.74 0.03
N VAL A 186 -4.12 -4.78 0.82
CA VAL A 186 -2.80 -5.26 0.38
C VAL A 186 -2.84 -6.74 -0.03
N GLY A 187 -3.47 -7.61 0.79
CA GLY A 187 -3.56 -9.04 0.47
C GLY A 187 -4.40 -9.30 -0.79
N LEU A 188 -5.52 -8.58 -0.95
CA LEU A 188 -6.35 -8.63 -2.16
C LEU A 188 -5.57 -8.16 -3.40
N CYS A 189 -4.83 -7.04 -3.29
CA CYS A 189 -3.90 -6.60 -4.34
C CYS A 189 -2.77 -7.61 -4.58
N GLY A 190 -2.32 -8.35 -3.56
CA GLY A 190 -1.39 -9.47 -3.68
C GLY A 190 -1.96 -10.62 -4.52
N VAL A 191 -3.24 -10.95 -4.35
CA VAL A 191 -3.95 -11.91 -5.21
C VAL A 191 -3.95 -11.43 -6.67
N LEU A 192 -4.31 -10.16 -6.90
CA LEU A 192 -4.31 -9.56 -8.25
C LEU A 192 -2.91 -9.54 -8.86
N ALA A 193 -1.90 -9.21 -8.06
CA ALA A 193 -0.49 -9.24 -8.48
C ALA A 193 -0.02 -10.65 -8.83
N ALA A 194 -0.39 -11.66 -8.04
CA ALA A 194 -0.07 -13.06 -8.33
C ALA A 194 -0.71 -13.52 -9.65
N LYS A 195 -1.96 -13.15 -9.90
CA LYS A 195 -2.64 -13.40 -11.18
C LYS A 195 -1.94 -12.70 -12.34
N ARG A 196 -1.59 -11.42 -12.18
CA ARG A 196 -0.86 -10.61 -13.16
C ARG A 196 0.49 -11.23 -13.54
N LEU A 197 1.21 -11.77 -12.56
CA LEU A 197 2.51 -12.42 -12.75
C LEU A 197 2.41 -13.86 -13.29
N GLY A 198 1.19 -14.38 -13.51
CA GLY A 198 0.96 -15.66 -14.16
C GLY A 198 0.98 -16.88 -13.24
N ALA A 199 0.72 -16.70 -11.94
CA ALA A 199 0.57 -17.84 -11.03
C ALA A 199 -0.51 -18.81 -11.53
N GLU A 200 -0.23 -20.11 -11.41
CA GLU A 200 -1.15 -21.16 -11.87
C GLU A 200 -2.31 -21.36 -10.88
N ARG A 201 -2.00 -21.37 -9.58
CA ARG A 201 -2.98 -21.55 -8.53
C ARG A 201 -2.76 -20.51 -7.43
N ILE A 202 -3.85 -19.86 -7.01
CA ILE A 202 -3.79 -18.78 -6.01
C ILE A 202 -4.81 -19.09 -4.92
N ILE A 203 -4.32 -19.32 -3.72
CA ILE A 203 -5.10 -19.63 -2.53
C ILE A 203 -5.13 -18.37 -1.65
N ALA A 204 -6.31 -17.78 -1.47
CA ALA A 204 -6.49 -16.63 -0.59
C ALA A 204 -6.99 -17.08 0.78
N MET A 205 -6.30 -16.68 1.85
CA MET A 205 -6.72 -17.00 3.22
C MET A 205 -7.62 -15.89 3.77
N SER A 206 -8.93 -16.11 3.72
CA SER A 206 -9.95 -15.13 4.11
C SER A 206 -11.14 -15.77 4.80
N ARG A 207 -11.67 -15.11 5.86
CA ARG A 207 -12.85 -15.54 6.62
C ARG A 207 -14.11 -14.74 6.30
N HIS A 208 -13.98 -13.63 5.58
CA HIS A 208 -15.07 -12.69 5.31
C HIS A 208 -15.59 -12.90 3.89
N GLU A 209 -16.89 -13.16 3.72
CA GLU A 209 -17.50 -13.52 2.45
C GLU A 209 -17.32 -12.44 1.37
N ASP A 210 -17.45 -11.18 1.73
CA ASP A 210 -17.22 -10.03 0.85
C ASP A 210 -15.79 -10.00 0.30
N ARG A 211 -14.80 -10.22 1.18
CA ARG A 211 -13.38 -10.28 0.83
C ARG A 211 -13.03 -11.53 0.02
N GLN A 212 -13.68 -12.67 0.32
CA GLN A 212 -13.56 -13.90 -0.48
C GLN A 212 -14.10 -13.68 -1.90
N ALA A 213 -15.23 -12.99 -2.03
CA ALA A 213 -15.80 -12.66 -3.33
C ALA A 213 -14.85 -11.81 -4.18
N LEU A 214 -14.28 -10.75 -3.58
CA LEU A 214 -13.31 -9.89 -4.27
C LEU A 214 -12.00 -10.62 -4.57
N ALA A 215 -11.53 -11.50 -3.67
CA ALA A 215 -10.35 -12.34 -3.93
C ALA A 215 -10.55 -13.25 -5.14
N ARG A 216 -11.74 -13.86 -5.28
CA ARG A 216 -12.09 -14.67 -6.47
C ARG A 216 -12.12 -13.83 -7.74
N GLU A 217 -12.69 -12.64 -7.68
CA GLU A 217 -12.72 -11.71 -8.80
C GLU A 217 -11.30 -11.30 -9.22
N PHE A 218 -10.41 -11.09 -8.27
CA PHE A 218 -9.00 -10.77 -8.50
C PHE A 218 -8.15 -11.96 -8.97
N GLY A 219 -8.72 -13.16 -8.94
CA GLY A 219 -8.11 -14.35 -9.53
C GLY A 219 -7.72 -15.45 -8.54
N ALA A 220 -8.17 -15.40 -7.29
CA ALA A 220 -8.00 -16.53 -6.37
C ALA A 220 -8.77 -17.75 -6.92
N THR A 221 -8.07 -18.87 -7.01
CA THR A 221 -8.65 -20.15 -7.45
C THR A 221 -9.33 -20.87 -6.29
N ASP A 222 -8.81 -20.69 -5.10
CA ASP A 222 -9.28 -21.34 -3.88
C ASP A 222 -9.31 -20.35 -2.70
N ILE A 223 -10.16 -20.64 -1.73
CA ILE A 223 -10.26 -19.89 -0.47
C ILE A 223 -10.04 -20.86 0.69
N VAL A 224 -9.25 -20.41 1.66
CA VAL A 224 -9.05 -21.08 2.97
C VAL A 224 -9.52 -20.13 4.06
N ALA A 225 -10.55 -20.51 4.80
CA ALA A 225 -11.11 -19.69 5.87
C ALA A 225 -10.45 -19.99 7.23
N GLU A 226 -9.83 -21.13 7.36
CA GLU A 226 -9.16 -21.61 8.57
C GLU A 226 -7.89 -20.81 8.85
N ARG A 227 -7.47 -20.77 10.11
CA ARG A 227 -6.26 -20.11 10.58
C ARG A 227 -5.34 -21.09 11.28
N GLY A 228 -4.07 -20.71 11.47
CA GLY A 228 -3.05 -21.53 12.12
C GLY A 228 -2.87 -22.88 11.44
N ASP A 229 -2.65 -23.92 12.22
CA ASP A 229 -2.36 -25.27 11.71
C ASP A 229 -3.48 -25.86 10.84
N ALA A 230 -4.75 -25.59 11.19
CA ALA A 230 -5.90 -26.03 10.37
C ALA A 230 -5.88 -25.38 8.98
N GLY A 231 -5.51 -24.10 8.89
CA GLY A 231 -5.36 -23.40 7.62
C GLY A 231 -4.19 -23.96 6.79
N VAL A 232 -3.07 -24.25 7.42
CA VAL A 232 -1.91 -24.86 6.76
C VAL A 232 -2.26 -26.26 6.23
N GLU A 233 -2.98 -27.06 7.02
CA GLU A 233 -3.39 -28.40 6.58
C GLU A 233 -4.38 -28.32 5.40
N LYS A 234 -5.28 -27.35 5.43
CA LYS A 234 -6.20 -27.12 4.30
C LYS A 234 -5.46 -26.72 3.01
N VAL A 235 -4.43 -25.87 3.12
CA VAL A 235 -3.53 -25.56 2.00
C VAL A 235 -2.86 -26.84 1.47
N ARG A 236 -2.35 -27.70 2.37
CA ARG A 236 -1.72 -28.97 2.02
C ARG A 236 -2.68 -29.91 1.29
N GLU A 237 -3.91 -30.06 1.77
CA GLU A 237 -4.96 -30.85 1.10
C GLU A 237 -5.23 -30.34 -0.33
N LEU A 238 -5.43 -29.02 -0.48
CA LEU A 238 -5.69 -28.40 -1.76
C LEU A 238 -4.55 -28.59 -2.76
N LEU A 239 -3.30 -28.63 -2.29
CA LEU A 239 -2.10 -28.82 -3.11
C LEU A 239 -1.64 -30.29 -3.23
N GLY A 240 -2.49 -31.27 -2.85
CA GLY A 240 -2.20 -32.68 -3.04
C GLY A 240 -1.08 -33.22 -2.12
N GLY A 241 -0.98 -32.71 -0.91
CA GLY A 241 -0.03 -33.16 0.10
C GLY A 241 1.27 -32.33 0.19
N VAL A 242 1.42 -31.32 -0.67
CA VAL A 242 2.57 -30.38 -0.64
C VAL A 242 2.16 -29.01 -0.11
N LEU A 243 3.12 -28.09 0.03
CA LEU A 243 2.88 -26.69 0.41
C LEU A 243 3.18 -25.77 -0.79
N ALA A 244 2.91 -24.48 -0.66
CA ALA A 244 3.00 -23.52 -1.75
C ALA A 244 4.44 -23.18 -2.14
N ASP A 245 4.66 -22.90 -3.42
CA ASP A 245 5.93 -22.41 -3.97
C ASP A 245 6.26 -21.01 -3.46
N SER A 246 5.23 -20.17 -3.41
CA SER A 246 5.31 -18.75 -3.08
C SER A 246 4.24 -18.41 -2.05
N VAL A 247 4.61 -17.68 -1.00
CA VAL A 247 3.68 -17.24 0.02
C VAL A 247 3.82 -15.74 0.25
N LEU A 248 2.70 -15.01 0.27
CA LEU A 248 2.65 -13.59 0.54
C LEU A 248 2.12 -13.36 1.96
N GLU A 249 2.91 -12.70 2.81
CA GLU A 249 2.52 -12.27 4.14
C GLU A 249 2.15 -10.79 4.09
N CYS A 250 0.84 -10.47 4.29
CA CYS A 250 0.27 -9.14 4.11
C CYS A 250 -0.41 -8.58 5.37
N VAL A 251 -0.03 -9.02 6.56
CA VAL A 251 -0.66 -8.65 7.85
C VAL A 251 0.32 -8.01 8.83
N GLY A 252 1.49 -8.63 9.06
CA GLY A 252 2.55 -8.14 9.94
C GLY A 252 2.43 -8.56 11.39
N THR A 253 1.63 -9.61 11.72
CA THR A 253 1.59 -10.18 13.07
C THR A 253 2.47 -11.41 13.18
N LYS A 254 2.78 -11.81 14.43
CA LYS A 254 3.50 -13.05 14.71
C LYS A 254 2.78 -14.24 14.10
N GLU A 255 1.49 -14.36 14.34
CA GLU A 255 0.65 -15.48 13.89
C GLU A 255 0.55 -15.56 12.37
N SER A 256 0.47 -14.42 11.68
CA SER A 256 0.43 -14.40 10.21
C SER A 256 1.76 -14.82 9.61
N MET A 257 2.88 -14.39 10.20
CA MET A 257 4.22 -14.80 9.77
C MET A 257 4.45 -16.29 9.99
N GLU A 258 4.07 -16.82 11.17
CA GLU A 258 4.14 -18.25 11.47
C GLU A 258 3.30 -19.07 10.47
N GLN A 259 2.07 -18.65 10.19
CA GLN A 259 1.20 -19.29 9.21
C GLN A 259 1.77 -19.24 7.79
N ALA A 260 2.34 -18.09 7.38
CA ALA A 260 2.97 -17.92 6.08
C ALA A 260 4.18 -18.86 5.92
N LEU A 261 5.07 -18.91 6.92
CA LEU A 261 6.22 -19.82 6.92
C LEU A 261 5.79 -21.29 6.90
N ALA A 262 4.78 -21.65 7.68
CA ALA A 262 4.25 -23.02 7.74
C ALA A 262 3.58 -23.44 6.42
N SER A 263 3.03 -22.49 5.64
CA SER A 263 2.41 -22.72 4.33
C SER A 263 3.44 -22.79 3.18
N THR A 264 4.70 -22.41 3.43
CA THR A 264 5.77 -22.42 2.43
C THR A 264 6.45 -23.80 2.37
N ARG A 265 6.55 -24.38 1.16
CA ARG A 265 7.27 -25.65 1.00
C ARG A 265 8.78 -25.50 1.23
N PRO A 266 9.51 -26.59 1.50
CA PRO A 266 10.96 -26.57 1.45
C PRO A 266 11.47 -26.09 0.08
N GLY A 267 12.44 -25.17 0.07
CA GLY A 267 12.96 -24.50 -1.12
C GLY A 267 11.97 -23.49 -1.74
N GLY A 268 10.90 -23.13 -1.04
CA GLY A 268 9.94 -22.10 -1.47
C GLY A 268 10.35 -20.69 -1.07
N ASN A 269 9.50 -19.71 -1.43
CA ASN A 269 9.78 -18.29 -1.24
C ASN A 269 8.65 -17.61 -0.46
N LEU A 270 9.02 -16.76 0.48
CA LEU A 270 8.08 -15.94 1.25
C LEU A 270 8.37 -14.47 1.00
N GLY A 271 7.36 -13.73 0.55
CA GLY A 271 7.39 -12.28 0.41
C GLY A 271 6.57 -11.64 1.52
N PHE A 272 7.17 -10.82 2.40
CA PHE A 272 6.46 -10.15 3.47
C PHE A 272 6.38 -8.64 3.24
N VAL A 273 5.20 -8.08 3.48
CA VAL A 273 4.94 -6.62 3.40
C VAL A 273 4.06 -6.13 4.55
N GLY A 274 3.58 -7.04 5.38
CA GLY A 274 2.86 -6.67 6.60
C GLY A 274 3.76 -5.85 7.53
N VAL A 275 3.26 -4.68 8.01
CA VAL A 275 4.03 -3.83 8.94
C VAL A 275 4.24 -4.59 10.25
N PRO A 276 5.49 -4.85 10.70
CA PRO A 276 5.78 -5.75 11.81
C PRO A 276 5.52 -5.08 13.17
N ALA A 277 4.28 -4.62 13.39
CA ALA A 277 3.88 -3.95 14.64
C ALA A 277 3.65 -4.93 15.81
N GLY A 278 3.50 -6.22 15.52
CA GLY A 278 3.15 -7.26 16.50
C GLY A 278 4.29 -8.19 16.93
N GLY A 279 5.56 -7.77 16.79
CA GLY A 279 6.71 -8.57 17.24
C GLY A 279 6.96 -9.83 16.39
N ALA A 280 6.71 -9.75 15.08
CA ALA A 280 7.03 -10.83 14.16
C ALA A 280 8.55 -11.10 14.15
N GLU A 281 8.95 -12.37 14.30
CA GLU A 281 10.34 -12.81 14.29
C GLU A 281 10.54 -13.87 13.20
N LEU A 282 11.75 -13.91 12.63
CA LEU A 282 12.13 -14.96 11.68
C LEU A 282 12.89 -16.08 12.38
N PRO A 283 12.35 -17.32 12.35
CA PRO A 283 13.02 -18.49 12.93
C PRO A 283 14.14 -18.97 11.99
N ILE A 284 15.32 -18.39 12.11
CA ILE A 284 16.46 -18.65 11.21
C ILE A 284 16.79 -20.14 11.11
N GLY A 285 16.68 -20.91 12.20
CA GLY A 285 16.90 -22.37 12.18
C GLY A 285 15.91 -23.11 11.25
N LEU A 286 14.65 -22.66 11.18
CA LEU A 286 13.65 -23.21 10.26
C LEU A 286 13.95 -22.86 8.81
N LEU A 287 14.33 -21.60 8.57
CA LEU A 287 14.70 -21.12 7.22
C LEU A 287 15.88 -21.92 6.68
N PHE A 288 16.91 -22.10 7.50
CA PHE A 288 18.09 -22.91 7.18
C PHE A 288 17.73 -24.38 6.88
N ALA A 289 16.95 -25.01 7.77
CA ALA A 289 16.60 -26.43 7.62
C ALA A 289 15.73 -26.73 6.40
N LYS A 290 14.89 -25.77 5.99
CA LYS A 290 13.96 -25.93 4.86
C LYS A 290 14.42 -25.20 3.58
N ASN A 291 15.54 -24.48 3.59
CA ASN A 291 16.00 -23.64 2.47
C ASN A 291 14.91 -22.65 1.97
N ILE A 292 14.16 -22.04 2.91
CA ILE A 292 13.16 -21.04 2.57
C ILE A 292 13.85 -19.69 2.33
N THR A 293 13.58 -19.08 1.19
CA THR A 293 13.98 -17.70 0.90
C THR A 293 12.93 -16.75 1.45
N VAL A 294 13.37 -15.69 2.15
CA VAL A 294 12.49 -14.62 2.65
C VAL A 294 12.96 -13.28 2.10
N GLY A 295 12.06 -12.53 1.51
CA GLY A 295 12.30 -11.18 0.99
C GLY A 295 11.08 -10.29 1.24
N GLY A 296 11.21 -8.99 0.96
CA GLY A 296 10.09 -8.06 1.13
C GLY A 296 10.46 -6.81 1.93
N GLY A 297 9.50 -6.27 2.66
CA GLY A 297 9.62 -5.01 3.39
C GLY A 297 8.75 -3.92 2.78
N MET A 298 9.16 -2.66 2.91
CA MET A 298 8.46 -1.53 2.30
C MET A 298 8.59 -1.57 0.78
N ALA A 299 7.47 -1.45 0.07
CA ALA A 299 7.45 -1.50 -1.39
C ALA A 299 8.04 -0.23 -2.01
N PRO A 300 8.98 -0.30 -2.94
CA PRO A 300 9.43 0.85 -3.72
C PRO A 300 8.36 1.23 -4.76
N ALA A 301 7.24 1.79 -4.29
CA ALA A 301 6.05 2.06 -5.11
C ALA A 301 6.39 2.90 -6.34
N HIS A 302 7.22 3.95 -6.18
CA HIS A 302 7.66 4.78 -7.29
C HIS A 302 8.29 3.98 -8.44
N THR A 303 8.99 2.88 -8.13
CA THR A 303 9.63 1.99 -9.12
C THR A 303 8.60 1.12 -9.84
N TYR A 304 7.54 0.67 -9.13
CA TYR A 304 6.51 -0.21 -9.70
C TYR A 304 5.40 0.53 -10.44
N ILE A 305 5.11 1.79 -10.08
CA ILE A 305 4.02 2.56 -10.69
C ILE A 305 4.04 2.53 -12.23
N PRO A 306 5.16 2.72 -12.95
CA PRO A 306 5.13 2.75 -14.41
C PRO A 306 4.53 1.50 -15.07
N GLU A 307 4.91 0.30 -14.61
CA GLU A 307 4.39 -0.95 -15.16
C GLU A 307 2.94 -1.24 -14.72
N LEU A 308 2.60 -0.93 -13.47
CA LEU A 308 1.25 -1.12 -12.95
C LEU A 308 0.27 -0.11 -13.57
N LEU A 309 0.69 1.13 -13.77
CA LEU A 309 -0.08 2.17 -14.44
C LEU A 309 -0.43 1.77 -15.88
N ALA A 310 0.55 1.23 -16.62
CA ALA A 310 0.31 0.75 -17.98
C ALA A 310 -0.78 -0.33 -18.02
N ASP A 311 -0.79 -1.24 -17.06
CA ASP A 311 -1.81 -2.30 -16.98
C ASP A 311 -3.18 -1.79 -16.50
N VAL A 312 -3.22 -0.79 -15.61
CA VAL A 312 -4.47 -0.09 -15.22
C VAL A 312 -5.07 0.65 -16.41
N LEU A 313 -4.27 1.46 -17.12
CA LEU A 313 -4.75 2.23 -18.28
C LEU A 313 -5.20 1.32 -19.44
N ALA A 314 -4.57 0.16 -19.59
CA ALA A 314 -4.98 -0.85 -20.57
C ALA A 314 -6.21 -1.68 -20.13
N GLY A 315 -6.76 -1.45 -18.94
CA GLY A 315 -7.88 -2.21 -18.39
C GLY A 315 -7.57 -3.67 -18.06
N LYS A 316 -6.28 -4.05 -17.94
CA LYS A 316 -5.87 -5.41 -17.60
C LYS A 316 -6.05 -5.73 -16.12
N ILE A 317 -5.91 -4.73 -15.27
CA ILE A 317 -6.14 -4.81 -13.82
C ILE A 317 -7.02 -3.65 -13.36
N ASN A 318 -7.90 -3.92 -12.37
CA ASN A 318 -8.74 -2.91 -11.72
C ASN A 318 -8.60 -3.03 -10.20
N PRO A 319 -7.46 -2.60 -9.63
CA PRO A 319 -7.21 -2.70 -8.19
C PRO A 319 -8.11 -1.76 -7.38
N GLY A 320 -8.73 -0.74 -7.99
CA GLY A 320 -9.63 0.23 -7.34
C GLY A 320 -10.84 -0.41 -6.66
N LYS A 321 -11.19 -1.64 -7.00
CA LYS A 321 -12.27 -2.41 -6.36
C LYS A 321 -12.05 -2.72 -4.89
N VAL A 322 -10.84 -2.53 -4.36
CA VAL A 322 -10.59 -2.61 -2.90
C VAL A 322 -11.23 -1.45 -2.13
N PHE A 323 -11.57 -0.35 -2.81
CA PHE A 323 -12.34 0.74 -2.22
C PHE A 323 -13.84 0.39 -2.26
N ASP A 324 -14.31 -0.28 -1.23
CA ASP A 324 -15.71 -0.67 -1.07
C ASP A 324 -16.58 0.42 -0.44
N VAL A 325 -15.94 1.45 0.13
CA VAL A 325 -16.61 2.63 0.73
C VAL A 325 -15.92 3.91 0.26
N GLU A 326 -16.74 4.93 -0.05
CA GLU A 326 -16.30 6.30 -0.36
C GLU A 326 -16.98 7.25 0.62
N MET A 327 -16.21 8.16 1.21
CA MET A 327 -16.70 9.18 2.16
C MET A 327 -16.11 10.55 1.81
N PRO A 328 -16.81 11.66 2.14
CA PRO A 328 -16.19 12.98 2.11
C PRO A 328 -15.11 13.07 3.21
N LEU A 329 -14.16 13.99 3.05
CA LEU A 329 -13.07 14.20 4.01
C LEU A 329 -13.58 14.47 5.43
N GLU A 330 -14.70 15.18 5.54
CA GLU A 330 -15.36 15.50 6.82
C GLU A 330 -15.66 14.27 7.67
N ASP A 331 -15.92 13.15 7.03
CA ASP A 331 -16.27 11.87 7.68
C ASP A 331 -15.02 11.00 7.96
N ALA A 332 -13.81 11.57 7.91
CA ALA A 332 -12.58 10.82 8.14
C ALA A 332 -12.58 10.02 9.46
N ALA A 333 -13.14 10.56 10.55
CA ALA A 333 -13.25 9.84 11.82
C ALA A 333 -14.08 8.55 11.68
N GLU A 334 -15.19 8.59 10.93
CA GLU A 334 -16.02 7.40 10.65
C GLU A 334 -15.30 6.44 9.69
N ALA A 335 -14.53 6.96 8.73
CA ALA A 335 -13.72 6.13 7.85
C ALA A 335 -12.71 5.28 8.62
N TYR A 336 -11.99 5.87 9.58
CA TYR A 336 -11.09 5.14 10.48
C TYR A 336 -11.81 4.07 11.28
N LYS A 337 -12.97 4.44 11.88
CA LYS A 337 -13.80 3.51 12.64
C LYS A 337 -14.32 2.35 11.78
N ALA A 338 -14.79 2.63 10.56
CA ALA A 338 -15.29 1.62 9.64
C ALA A 338 -14.21 0.58 9.28
N MET A 339 -12.98 1.04 9.05
CA MET A 339 -11.85 0.13 8.78
C MET A 339 -11.38 -0.61 10.03
N ASP A 340 -11.36 0.06 11.19
CA ASP A 340 -10.97 -0.56 12.46
C ASP A 340 -11.93 -1.69 12.87
N GLU A 341 -13.22 -1.47 12.71
CA GLU A 341 -14.30 -2.43 12.96
C GLU A 341 -14.47 -3.46 11.84
N ARG A 342 -13.66 -3.37 10.77
CA ARG A 342 -13.70 -4.23 9.56
C ARG A 342 -15.05 -4.20 8.82
N ARG A 343 -15.77 -3.08 8.90
CA ARG A 343 -16.98 -2.79 8.12
C ARG A 343 -16.65 -2.35 6.68
N ALA A 344 -15.40 -1.97 6.45
CA ALA A 344 -14.88 -1.64 5.14
C ALA A 344 -13.55 -2.38 4.88
N ILE A 345 -13.26 -2.68 3.62
CA ILE A 345 -11.96 -3.17 3.17
C ILE A 345 -10.98 -1.99 3.13
N LYS A 346 -11.36 -0.94 2.42
CA LYS A 346 -10.59 0.31 2.31
C LYS A 346 -11.53 1.48 2.00
N VAL A 347 -11.38 2.58 2.75
CA VAL A 347 -12.20 3.76 2.55
C VAL A 347 -11.44 4.79 1.72
N LEU A 348 -12.05 5.22 0.60
CA LEU A 348 -11.61 6.35 -0.20
C LEU A 348 -12.19 7.63 0.40
N LEU A 349 -11.34 8.65 0.58
CA LEU A 349 -11.71 9.98 1.07
C LEU A 349 -11.67 10.99 -0.08
N LYS A 350 -12.73 11.81 -0.17
CA LYS A 350 -12.80 12.94 -1.09
C LYS A 350 -12.70 14.25 -0.34
N PRO A 351 -11.64 15.01 -0.57
CA PRO A 351 -11.51 16.36 -0.01
C PRO A 351 -12.54 17.35 -0.51
#